data_cacfebbaa59f3f4f2e58fb8a6a70bb6b
#
_entry.id   cacfebbaa59f3f4f2e58fb8a6a70bb6b
#
_cell.length_a   1.000
_cell.length_b   1.000
_cell.length_c   1.000
_cell.angle_alpha   90.00
_cell.angle_beta   90.00
_cell.angle_gamma   90.00
#
_symmetry.space_group_name_H-M   'P 1'
#
loop_
_entity.id
_entity.type
_entity.pdbx_description
1 polymer ?
#
loop_
_entity_poly.entity_id
_entity_poly.type
_entity_poly.pdbx_seq_one_letter_code
_entity_poly.pdbx_strand_id
1 'polypeptide(L)'
;MTIPTYTVHVERAAAKLLRKLDRPVQTRLVAAIAALATQPRPAEVKALTGHPGLLRIRVGSHRIVYTVRDQELIVLVVHLGHRSDVYDTL
;
A
#
# COMPACT_ATOMS: atom_id res chain seq x y z
N MET A 1 3.31 -10.54 -25.16
CA MET A 1 2.10 -10.16 -24.42
C MET A 1 2.44 -9.10 -23.38
N THR A 2 1.71 -8.00 -23.36
CA THR A 2 1.99 -6.91 -22.44
C THR A 2 1.24 -7.13 -21.13
N ILE A 3 1.95 -7.09 -20.01
CA ILE A 3 1.33 -7.19 -18.69
C ILE A 3 0.78 -5.80 -18.35
N PRO A 4 -0.51 -5.69 -17.96
CA PRO A 4 -1.06 -4.40 -17.56
C PRO A 4 -0.26 -3.83 -16.39
N THR A 5 0.08 -2.56 -16.48
CA THR A 5 0.75 -1.86 -15.40
C THR A 5 -0.20 -0.84 -14.81
N TYR A 6 -0.40 -0.95 -13.51
CA TYR A 6 -1.25 -0.02 -12.77
C TYR A 6 -0.49 1.25 -12.47
N THR A 7 -1.20 2.37 -12.45
CA THR A 7 -0.64 3.63 -11.96
C THR A 7 -0.81 3.64 -10.45
N VAL A 8 0.28 3.88 -9.72
CA VAL A 8 0.24 3.90 -8.27
C VAL A 8 0.18 5.35 -7.80
N HIS A 9 -0.86 5.66 -7.03
CA HIS A 9 -1.02 6.95 -6.38
C HIS A 9 -0.91 6.76 -4.89
N VAL A 10 -0.19 7.66 -4.22
CA VAL A 10 -0.10 7.66 -2.76
C VAL A 10 -0.85 8.89 -2.27
N GLU A 11 -1.91 8.69 -1.50
CA GLU A 11 -2.67 9.81 -0.96
C GLU A 11 -1.78 10.70 -0.10
N ARG A 12 -2.13 11.98 -0.02
CA ARG A 12 -1.34 12.97 0.71
C ARG A 12 -1.08 12.53 2.15
N ALA A 13 -2.08 12.01 2.83
CA ALA A 13 -1.94 11.56 4.22
C ALA A 13 -0.92 10.42 4.33
N ALA A 14 -0.97 9.45 3.40
CA ALA A 14 -0.04 8.34 3.39
C ALA A 14 1.38 8.80 3.05
N ALA A 15 1.51 9.71 2.08
CA ALA A 15 2.82 10.26 1.71
C ALA A 15 3.44 11.00 2.89
N LYS A 16 2.64 11.71 3.66
CA LYS A 16 3.11 12.43 4.84
C LYS A 16 3.63 11.47 5.90
N LEU A 17 2.92 10.36 6.11
CA LEU A 17 3.36 9.32 7.04
C LEU A 17 4.67 8.69 6.58
N LEU A 18 4.79 8.43 5.29
CA LEU A 18 5.99 7.84 4.71
C LEU A 18 7.21 8.73 4.95
N ARG A 19 7.06 10.04 4.80
CA ARG A 19 8.17 10.99 4.98
C ARG A 19 8.68 11.05 6.42
N LYS A 20 7.87 10.65 7.40
CA LYS A 20 8.25 10.66 8.81
C LYS A 20 9.06 9.42 9.22
N LEU A 21 9.15 8.43 8.36
CA LEU A 21 9.83 7.18 8.68
C LEU A 21 11.33 7.31 8.40
N ASP A 22 12.11 6.46 9.07
CA ASP A 22 13.55 6.39 8.84
C ASP A 22 13.82 5.99 7.39
N ARG A 23 14.93 6.49 6.85
CA ARG A 23 15.25 6.27 5.44
C ARG A 23 15.27 4.79 5.02
N PRO A 24 15.89 3.87 5.77
CA PRO A 24 15.85 2.46 5.36
C PRO A 24 14.44 1.90 5.28
N VAL A 25 13.56 2.31 6.19
CA VAL A 25 12.16 1.88 6.18
C VAL A 25 11.44 2.50 4.98
N GLN A 26 11.66 3.79 4.73
CA GLN A 26 11.09 4.46 3.57
C GLN A 26 11.46 3.73 2.28
N THR A 27 12.73 3.38 2.12
CA THR A 27 13.21 2.71 0.92
C THR A 27 12.49 1.39 0.70
N ARG A 28 12.31 0.61 1.76
CA ARG A 28 11.61 -0.67 1.65
C ARG A 28 10.13 -0.49 1.32
N LEU A 29 9.48 0.49 1.94
CA LEU A 29 8.07 0.73 1.69
C LEU A 29 7.85 1.27 0.27
N VAL A 30 8.72 2.17 -0.19
CA VAL A 30 8.62 2.69 -1.56
C VAL A 30 8.78 1.56 -2.57
N ALA A 31 9.73 0.65 -2.34
CA ALA A 31 9.93 -0.49 -3.25
C ALA A 31 8.69 -1.38 -3.28
N ALA A 32 8.09 -1.65 -2.10
CA ALA A 32 6.89 -2.47 -2.03
C ALA A 32 5.70 -1.80 -2.73
N ILE A 33 5.56 -0.48 -2.54
CA ILE A 33 4.50 0.29 -3.20
C ILE A 33 4.68 0.24 -4.72
N ALA A 34 5.91 0.43 -5.19
CA ALA A 34 6.19 0.39 -6.62
C ALA A 34 5.87 -0.96 -7.23
N ALA A 35 6.12 -2.04 -6.49
CA ALA A 35 5.84 -3.39 -6.97
C ALA A 35 4.33 -3.64 -7.19
N LEU A 36 3.47 -2.88 -6.53
CA LEU A 36 2.02 -3.01 -6.71
C LEU A 36 1.58 -2.60 -8.11
N ALA A 37 2.40 -1.86 -8.84
CA ALA A 37 2.09 -1.47 -10.21
C ALA A 37 1.98 -2.66 -11.14
N THR A 38 2.80 -3.69 -10.93
CA THR A 38 2.79 -4.90 -11.75
C THR A 38 2.07 -6.05 -11.08
N GLN A 39 1.94 -6.03 -9.75
CA GLN A 39 1.29 -7.09 -8.99
C GLN A 39 0.46 -6.46 -7.87
N PRO A 40 -0.74 -5.96 -8.21
CA PRO A 40 -1.55 -5.23 -7.21
C PRO A 40 -2.12 -6.14 -6.12
N ARG A 41 -2.17 -7.44 -6.34
CA ARG A 41 -2.63 -8.40 -5.32
C ARG A 41 -1.58 -9.50 -5.14
N PRO A 42 -0.46 -9.18 -4.46
CA PRO A 42 0.59 -10.19 -4.23
C PRO A 42 0.08 -11.30 -3.30
N ALA A 43 0.85 -12.39 -3.22
CA ALA A 43 0.43 -13.59 -2.48
C ALA A 43 0.07 -13.33 -1.03
N GLU A 44 0.77 -12.40 -0.38
CA GLU A 44 0.56 -12.09 1.04
C GLU A 44 -0.50 -11.04 1.31
N VAL A 45 -1.19 -10.56 0.27
CA VAL A 45 -2.22 -9.54 0.45
C VAL A 45 -3.42 -10.11 1.21
N LYS A 46 -4.01 -9.27 2.06
CA LYS A 46 -5.22 -9.63 2.80
C LYS A 46 -6.20 -8.48 2.78
N ALA A 47 -7.48 -8.81 2.77
CA ALA A 47 -8.53 -7.82 2.91
C ALA A 47 -8.54 -7.29 4.34
N LEU A 48 -8.76 -5.98 4.49
CA LEU A 48 -8.82 -5.36 5.80
C LEU A 48 -10.22 -5.55 6.38
N THR A 49 -10.30 -6.23 7.52
CA THR A 49 -11.58 -6.51 8.17
C THR A 49 -12.29 -5.22 8.56
N GLY A 50 -13.58 -5.14 8.22
CA GLY A 50 -14.40 -3.97 8.57
C GLY A 50 -14.23 -2.78 7.64
N HIS A 51 -13.42 -2.90 6.61
CA HIS A 51 -13.17 -1.82 5.65
C HIS A 51 -13.27 -2.37 4.23
N PRO A 52 -14.49 -2.48 3.69
CA PRO A 52 -14.69 -3.05 2.36
C PRO A 52 -13.85 -2.33 1.29
N GLY A 53 -13.22 -3.12 0.44
CA GLY A 53 -12.42 -2.58 -0.64
C GLY A 53 -10.99 -2.24 -0.28
N LEU A 54 -10.64 -2.28 1.01
CA LEU A 54 -9.25 -2.02 1.42
C LEU A 54 -8.48 -3.31 1.55
N LEU A 55 -7.23 -3.27 1.09
CA LEU A 55 -6.28 -4.38 1.15
C LEU A 55 -5.06 -3.94 1.96
N ARG A 56 -4.35 -4.91 2.50
CA ARG A 56 -3.10 -4.61 3.19
C ARG A 56 -2.00 -5.60 2.79
N ILE A 57 -0.78 -5.10 2.77
CA ILE A 57 0.42 -5.94 2.68
C ILE A 57 1.35 -5.61 3.83
N ARG A 58 2.13 -6.61 4.25
CA ARG A 58 3.15 -6.44 5.27
C ARG A 58 4.50 -6.17 4.64
N VAL A 59 5.24 -5.25 5.24
CA VAL A 59 6.63 -4.97 4.86
C VAL A 59 7.41 -4.85 6.17
N GLY A 60 8.01 -5.97 6.60
CA GLY A 60 8.63 -6.02 7.93
C GLY A 60 7.60 -5.82 9.02
N SER A 61 7.85 -4.87 9.92
CA SER A 61 6.90 -4.52 10.98
C SER A 61 5.93 -3.44 10.58
N HIS A 62 5.93 -3.05 9.30
CA HIS A 62 5.03 -2.02 8.78
C HIS A 62 3.96 -2.63 7.89
N ARG A 63 2.90 -1.87 7.64
CA ARG A 63 1.80 -2.27 6.77
C ARG A 63 1.45 -1.15 5.83
N ILE A 64 1.06 -1.53 4.63
CA ILE A 64 0.58 -0.60 3.61
C ILE A 64 -0.88 -0.96 3.34
N VAL A 65 -1.76 0.02 3.45
CA VAL A 65 -3.19 -0.14 3.17
C VAL A 65 -3.51 0.58 1.88
N TYR A 66 -4.18 -0.12 0.98
CA TYR A 66 -4.44 0.42 -0.35
C TYR A 66 -5.71 -0.18 -0.93
N THR A 67 -6.17 0.40 -2.02
CA THR A 67 -7.28 -0.13 -2.79
C THR A 67 -6.86 -0.25 -4.26
N VAL A 68 -7.50 -1.16 -4.98
CA VAL A 68 -7.21 -1.41 -6.38
C VAL A 68 -8.46 -1.12 -7.21
N ARG A 69 -8.31 -0.29 -8.23
CA ARG A 69 -9.36 0.01 -9.19
C ARG A 69 -8.98 -0.61 -10.52
N ASP A 70 -9.45 -1.82 -10.75
CA ASP A 70 -9.01 -2.62 -11.90
C ASP A 70 -9.40 -2.00 -13.24
N GLN A 71 -10.60 -1.44 -13.33
CA GLN A 71 -11.05 -0.86 -14.59
C GLN A 71 -10.28 0.39 -14.97
N GLU A 72 -9.75 1.10 -13.99
CA GLU A 72 -8.97 2.32 -14.22
C GLU A 72 -7.47 2.03 -14.21
N LEU A 73 -7.06 0.82 -13.84
CA LEU A 73 -5.66 0.42 -13.66
C LEU A 73 -4.96 1.34 -12.66
N ILE A 74 -5.60 1.55 -11.51
CA ILE A 74 -5.07 2.42 -10.45
C ILE A 74 -4.92 1.62 -9.16
N VAL A 75 -3.79 1.82 -8.49
CA VAL A 75 -3.56 1.40 -7.11
C VAL A 75 -3.46 2.67 -6.28
N LEU A 76 -4.30 2.79 -5.26
CA LEU A 76 -4.33 3.97 -4.42
C LEU A 76 -3.90 3.59 -3.01
N VAL A 77 -2.75 4.07 -2.57
CA VAL A 77 -2.25 3.86 -1.21
C VAL A 77 -2.89 4.89 -0.31
N VAL A 78 -3.68 4.43 0.68
CA VAL A 78 -4.46 5.32 1.53
C VAL A 78 -3.85 5.47 2.93
N HIS A 79 -3.07 4.50 3.38
CA HIS A 79 -2.49 4.56 4.72
C HIS A 79 -1.28 3.65 4.79
N LEU A 80 -0.35 3.95 5.69
CA LEU A 80 0.78 3.09 6.01
C LEU A 80 1.28 3.44 7.41
N GLY A 81 2.03 2.51 8.00
CA GLY A 81 2.59 2.74 9.31
C GLY A 81 2.98 1.46 9.99
N HIS A 82 3.38 1.57 11.25
CA HIS A 82 3.70 0.41 12.06
C HIS A 82 2.43 -0.43 12.26
N ARG A 83 2.60 -1.75 12.36
CA ARG A 83 1.45 -2.67 12.41
C ARG A 83 0.47 -2.34 13.53
N SER A 84 0.92 -1.77 14.64
CA SER A 84 0.06 -1.43 15.75
C SER A 84 -0.71 -0.13 15.52
N ASP A 85 -0.18 0.77 14.68
CA ASP A 85 -0.76 2.09 14.46
C ASP A 85 -1.81 2.11 13.36
N VAL A 86 -1.68 1.21 12.37
CA VAL A 86 -2.55 1.22 11.19
C VAL A 86 -4.00 0.98 11.56
N TYR A 87 -4.24 0.07 12.49
CA TYR A 87 -5.61 -0.27 12.88
C TYR A 87 -6.28 0.78 13.74
N ASP A 88 -5.49 1.55 14.47
CA ASP A 88 -6.04 2.56 15.38
C ASP A 88 -6.52 3.80 14.62
N THR A 89 -5.98 4.04 13.44
CA THR A 89 -6.31 5.24 12.65
C THR A 89 -7.35 4.98 11.56
N LEU A 90 -7.66 3.74 11.32
CA LEU A 90 -8.70 3.33 10.38
C LEU A 90 -9.98 3.00 11.12
#